data_1e7de0a528bd0f515f8464b728c9bdf8
#
_entry.id   1e7de0a528bd0f515f8464b728c9bdf8
#
_cell.length_a   1.000
_cell.length_b   1.000
_cell.length_c   1.000
_cell.angle_alpha   90.00
_cell.angle_beta   90.00
_cell.angle_gamma   90.00
#
_symmetry.space_group_name_H-M   'P 1'
#
loop_
_entity.id
_entity.type
_entity.pdbx_description
1 polymer ?
#
loop_
_entity_poly.entity_id
_entity_poly.type
_entity_poly.pdbx_seq_one_letter_code
_entity_poly.pdbx_strand_id
1 'polypeptide(L)'
;MKHTLYSIILLFFIKIVSTYAQEDPLTTPRKDRLNDFTQLKVYSGILVNLIPSDENKAIIYGDRYGSIRVRQKGNTLKLRMRFGELFYYHNTYVDLYFKSPLHVVKLHQGASVQTEAPLSQSKFLLKAHEGAQFEGTLETEYLVTKVRTGAQVSLRGETSEHILKVSTGGVCEARNLKSERTQVCVFAGGEVGIFSDTQVEAHVSMGGTIGIQGKPKSVIARRTIAGEIYSQNQNTNRSYSKRNSRRNFNRFN
;
A
#
# COMPACT_ATOMS: atom_id res chain seq x y z
N MET A 1 -46.56 51.18 -16.72
CA MET A 1 -45.12 51.39 -16.43
C MET A 1 -44.54 50.54 -15.27
N LYS A 2 -45.31 50.10 -14.26
CA LYS A 2 -44.77 49.26 -13.15
C LYS A 2 -44.48 47.81 -13.56
N HIS A 3 -45.23 47.22 -14.48
CA HIS A 3 -45.04 45.80 -14.89
C HIS A 3 -43.83 45.58 -15.81
N THR A 4 -43.43 46.56 -16.60
CA THR A 4 -42.24 46.48 -17.46
C THR A 4 -40.93 46.53 -16.67
N LEU A 5 -40.93 47.25 -15.52
CA LEU A 5 -39.76 47.32 -14.66
C LEU A 5 -39.44 46.00 -13.95
N TYR A 6 -40.49 45.25 -13.51
CA TYR A 6 -40.34 43.95 -12.89
C TYR A 6 -39.82 42.87 -13.86
N SER A 7 -40.26 42.90 -15.13
CA SER A 7 -39.78 42.01 -16.17
C SER A 7 -38.30 42.18 -16.49
N ILE A 8 -37.80 43.42 -16.49
CA ILE A 8 -36.39 43.74 -16.74
C ILE A 8 -35.51 43.30 -15.55
N ILE A 9 -36.00 43.51 -14.32
CA ILE A 9 -35.27 43.05 -13.10
C ILE A 9 -35.23 41.53 -13.04
N LEU A 10 -36.29 40.84 -13.39
CA LEU A 10 -36.33 39.36 -13.41
C LEU A 10 -35.38 38.75 -14.46
N LEU A 11 -35.30 39.39 -15.66
CA LEU A 11 -34.36 38.98 -16.71
C LEU A 11 -32.88 39.24 -16.33
N PHE A 12 -32.62 40.30 -15.54
CA PHE A 12 -31.27 40.59 -15.03
C PHE A 12 -30.85 39.58 -13.95
N PHE A 13 -31.79 39.15 -13.09
CA PHE A 13 -31.52 38.11 -12.08
C PHE A 13 -31.28 36.73 -12.70
N ILE A 14 -32.00 36.38 -13.76
CA ILE A 14 -31.77 35.10 -14.49
C ILE A 14 -30.37 35.07 -15.14
N LYS A 15 -29.86 36.18 -15.65
CA LYS A 15 -28.50 36.25 -16.19
C LYS A 15 -27.41 36.18 -15.11
N ILE A 16 -27.67 36.66 -13.90
CA ILE A 16 -26.70 36.59 -12.79
C ILE A 16 -26.60 35.17 -12.24
N VAL A 17 -27.70 34.41 -12.19
CA VAL A 17 -27.67 33.01 -11.71
C VAL A 17 -26.96 32.05 -12.70
N SER A 18 -26.99 32.39 -14.01
CA SER A 18 -26.26 31.57 -15.03
C SER A 18 -24.75 31.76 -15.02
N THR A 19 -24.21 32.76 -14.31
CA THR A 19 -22.76 33.03 -14.29
C THR A 19 -22.02 32.30 -13.16
N TYR A 20 -22.75 31.65 -12.23
CA TYR A 20 -22.14 30.92 -11.11
C TYR A 20 -21.93 29.44 -11.36
N ALA A 21 -22.24 28.93 -12.55
CA ALA A 21 -21.93 27.55 -12.96
C ALA A 21 -20.71 27.50 -13.89
N GLN A 22 -19.74 28.38 -13.69
CA GLN A 22 -18.43 28.24 -14.31
C GLN A 22 -17.66 27.23 -13.44
N GLU A 23 -17.68 25.96 -13.84
CA GLU A 23 -16.75 24.96 -13.31
C GLU A 23 -15.35 25.54 -13.46
N ASP A 24 -14.68 25.70 -12.32
CA ASP A 24 -13.31 26.20 -12.26
C ASP A 24 -12.43 25.26 -13.10
N PRO A 25 -11.80 25.72 -14.21
CA PRO A 25 -11.01 24.84 -15.08
C PRO A 25 -9.83 24.18 -14.36
N LEU A 26 -9.54 24.57 -13.13
CA LEU A 26 -8.53 23.99 -12.25
C LEU A 26 -9.02 22.71 -11.52
N THR A 27 -10.32 22.36 -11.60
CA THR A 27 -10.89 21.23 -10.86
C THR A 27 -11.29 20.04 -11.74
N THR A 28 -11.16 20.13 -13.06
CA THR A 28 -11.51 18.99 -13.93
C THR A 28 -10.45 17.89 -13.82
N PRO A 29 -10.79 16.71 -13.28
CA PRO A 29 -9.84 15.62 -13.14
C PRO A 29 -9.33 15.16 -14.52
N ARG A 30 -8.03 14.88 -14.61
CA ARG A 30 -7.44 14.27 -15.81
C ARG A 30 -7.80 12.79 -15.83
N LYS A 31 -8.34 12.31 -16.95
CA LYS A 31 -8.69 10.90 -17.17
C LYS A 31 -7.76 10.30 -18.22
N ASP A 32 -6.99 9.29 -17.81
CA ASP A 32 -6.11 8.53 -18.71
C ASP A 32 -6.68 7.11 -18.88
N ARG A 33 -6.93 6.70 -20.13
CA ARG A 33 -7.22 5.29 -20.46
C ARG A 33 -5.93 4.50 -20.43
N LEU A 34 -6.00 3.29 -19.89
CA LEU A 34 -4.83 2.42 -19.69
C LEU A 34 -5.04 1.09 -20.43
N ASN A 35 -3.96 0.52 -20.91
CA ASN A 35 -3.95 -0.87 -21.36
C ASN A 35 -3.93 -1.82 -20.16
N ASP A 36 -4.05 -3.13 -20.38
CA ASP A 36 -3.93 -4.13 -19.33
C ASP A 36 -2.56 -4.08 -18.66
N PHE A 37 -2.52 -4.22 -17.36
CA PHE A 37 -1.30 -4.27 -16.56
C PHE A 37 -1.49 -5.19 -15.36
N THR A 38 -0.40 -5.85 -14.96
CA THR A 38 -0.37 -6.75 -13.79
C THR A 38 0.65 -6.28 -12.75
N GLN A 39 1.38 -5.20 -13.05
CA GLN A 39 2.36 -4.62 -12.16
C GLN A 39 2.16 -3.11 -12.05
N LEU A 40 2.15 -2.60 -10.81
CA LEU A 40 2.08 -1.18 -10.51
C LEU A 40 3.38 -0.72 -9.82
N LYS A 41 3.90 0.43 -10.23
CA LYS A 41 5.00 1.13 -9.57
C LYS A 41 4.61 2.56 -9.31
N VAL A 42 4.62 2.98 -8.03
CA VAL A 42 4.26 4.35 -7.62
C VAL A 42 5.45 5.00 -6.92
N TYR A 43 5.69 6.27 -7.25
CA TYR A 43 6.81 7.05 -6.75
C TYR A 43 6.38 8.45 -6.32
N SER A 44 7.26 9.14 -5.58
CA SER A 44 7.22 10.60 -5.40
C SER A 44 5.98 11.11 -4.68
N GLY A 45 5.60 10.48 -3.56
CA GLY A 45 4.51 10.95 -2.69
C GLY A 45 3.11 10.91 -3.28
N ILE A 46 2.90 10.25 -4.43
CA ILE A 46 1.57 10.13 -5.03
C ILE A 46 0.68 9.23 -4.16
N LEU A 47 -0.55 9.68 -3.93
CA LEU A 47 -1.60 8.94 -3.23
C LEU A 47 -2.45 8.19 -4.26
N VAL A 48 -2.51 6.87 -4.16
CA VAL A 48 -3.26 6.02 -5.10
C VAL A 48 -4.31 5.21 -4.37
N ASN A 49 -5.54 5.30 -4.85
CA ASN A 49 -6.64 4.42 -4.45
C ASN A 49 -6.83 3.34 -5.52
N LEU A 50 -6.71 2.07 -5.14
CA LEU A 50 -6.87 0.92 -6.05
C LEU A 50 -8.33 0.46 -6.04
N ILE A 51 -8.96 0.53 -7.20
CA ILE A 51 -10.39 0.25 -7.37
C ILE A 51 -10.56 -0.88 -8.41
N PRO A 52 -10.94 -2.09 -8.00
CA PRO A 52 -11.30 -3.15 -8.94
C PRO A 52 -12.44 -2.70 -9.86
N SER A 53 -12.34 -2.97 -11.17
CA SER A 53 -13.28 -2.47 -12.18
C SER A 53 -13.23 -3.33 -13.44
N ASP A 54 -14.21 -3.14 -14.32
CA ASP A 54 -14.25 -3.77 -15.65
C ASP A 54 -13.41 -3.03 -16.69
N GLU A 55 -12.81 -1.90 -16.35
CA GLU A 55 -11.98 -1.10 -17.24
C GLU A 55 -10.69 -0.62 -16.54
N ASN A 56 -9.65 -0.40 -17.36
CA ASN A 56 -8.39 0.18 -16.88
C ASN A 56 -8.36 1.68 -17.17
N LYS A 57 -8.41 2.50 -16.11
CA LYS A 57 -8.31 3.96 -16.22
C LYS A 57 -7.67 4.57 -14.97
N ALA A 58 -7.05 5.70 -15.11
CA ALA A 58 -6.63 6.54 -14.00
C ALA A 58 -7.39 7.87 -14.02
N ILE A 59 -7.99 8.25 -12.89
CA ILE A 59 -8.56 9.58 -12.66
C ILE A 59 -7.59 10.30 -11.73
N ILE A 60 -7.00 11.38 -12.21
CA ILE A 60 -5.93 12.11 -11.54
C ILE A 60 -6.44 13.50 -11.17
N TYR A 61 -6.33 13.87 -9.90
CA TYR A 61 -6.83 15.12 -9.36
C TYR A 61 -5.94 15.66 -8.23
N GLY A 62 -6.21 16.88 -7.80
CA GLY A 62 -5.43 17.61 -6.80
C GLY A 62 -4.58 18.72 -7.38
N ASP A 63 -3.78 19.38 -6.55
CA ASP A 63 -3.13 20.67 -6.86
C ASP A 63 -2.21 20.65 -8.08
N ARG A 64 -1.59 19.49 -8.39
CA ARG A 64 -0.66 19.34 -9.52
C ARG A 64 -0.87 18.07 -10.34
N TYR A 65 -2.12 17.76 -10.60
CA TYR A 65 -2.48 16.58 -11.40
C TYR A 65 -1.79 16.52 -12.78
N GLY A 66 -1.50 17.67 -13.39
CA GLY A 66 -0.75 17.75 -14.66
C GLY A 66 0.74 17.33 -14.57
N SER A 67 1.30 17.32 -13.36
CA SER A 67 2.70 16.93 -13.13
C SER A 67 2.90 15.42 -12.99
N ILE A 68 1.83 14.63 -12.85
CA ILE A 68 1.92 13.17 -12.86
C ILE A 68 2.21 12.65 -14.27
N ARG A 69 3.27 11.85 -14.38
CA ARG A 69 3.57 11.06 -15.56
C ARG A 69 3.05 9.63 -15.37
N VAL A 70 2.11 9.26 -16.23
CA VAL A 70 1.61 7.90 -16.38
C VAL A 70 2.36 7.25 -17.54
N ARG A 71 3.05 6.14 -17.28
CA ARG A 71 3.79 5.40 -18.30
C ARG A 71 3.48 3.91 -18.18
N GLN A 72 3.19 3.29 -19.31
CA GLN A 72 3.10 1.84 -19.45
C GLN A 72 4.23 1.30 -20.28
N LYS A 73 4.83 0.19 -19.84
CA LYS A 73 5.79 -0.61 -20.61
C LYS A 73 5.50 -2.09 -20.36
N GLY A 74 5.03 -2.78 -21.39
CA GLY A 74 4.49 -4.13 -21.23
C GLY A 74 3.41 -4.15 -20.15
N ASN A 75 3.45 -5.11 -19.26
CA ASN A 75 2.49 -5.29 -18.18
C ASN A 75 2.75 -4.38 -16.95
N THR A 76 3.62 -3.38 -17.05
CA THR A 76 3.95 -2.49 -15.93
C THR A 76 3.40 -1.09 -16.14
N LEU A 77 2.52 -0.65 -15.23
CA LEU A 77 2.11 0.74 -15.08
C LEU A 77 3.04 1.44 -14.09
N LYS A 78 3.53 2.62 -14.45
CA LYS A 78 4.38 3.46 -13.61
C LYS A 78 3.78 4.85 -13.45
N LEU A 79 3.56 5.25 -12.20
CA LEU A 79 3.12 6.58 -11.79
C LEU A 79 4.27 7.31 -11.09
N ARG A 80 4.61 8.52 -11.52
CA ARG A 80 5.63 9.36 -10.87
C ARG A 80 5.42 10.84 -11.17
N MET A 81 5.90 11.71 -10.30
CA MET A 81 5.94 13.15 -10.58
C MET A 81 7.02 13.49 -11.63
N ARG A 82 6.88 14.62 -12.30
CA ARG A 82 7.95 15.22 -13.12
C ARG A 82 9.12 15.60 -12.23
N PHE A 83 10.33 15.60 -12.77
CA PHE A 83 11.57 15.80 -12.02
C PHE A 83 11.62 17.11 -11.22
N GLY A 84 11.13 18.23 -11.72
CA GLY A 84 11.10 19.52 -11.03
C GLY A 84 10.11 19.63 -9.87
N GLU A 85 9.21 18.65 -9.70
CA GLU A 85 8.11 18.68 -8.73
C GLU A 85 8.33 17.75 -7.52
N LEU A 86 9.49 17.08 -7.45
CA LEU A 86 9.77 16.03 -6.44
C LEU A 86 9.87 16.56 -5.00
N PHE A 87 10.15 17.85 -4.82
CA PHE A 87 10.43 18.45 -3.51
C PHE A 87 9.27 19.25 -2.92
N TYR A 88 8.15 19.30 -3.60
CA TYR A 88 6.99 20.01 -3.10
C TYR A 88 5.96 19.03 -2.56
N TYR A 89 5.45 19.30 -1.36
CA TYR A 89 4.30 18.54 -0.81
C TYR A 89 3.05 18.93 -1.62
N HIS A 90 2.56 17.98 -2.38
CA HIS A 90 1.35 18.18 -3.18
C HIS A 90 0.33 17.11 -2.82
N ASN A 91 -0.89 17.56 -2.59
CA ASN A 91 -2.05 16.69 -2.50
C ASN A 91 -2.44 16.23 -3.90
N THR A 92 -1.78 15.18 -4.39
CA THR A 92 -2.09 14.64 -5.71
C THR A 92 -2.56 13.20 -5.58
N TYR A 93 -3.76 12.97 -6.04
CA TYR A 93 -4.51 11.73 -5.88
C TYR A 93 -4.72 11.05 -7.22
N VAL A 94 -4.73 9.73 -7.22
CA VAL A 94 -5.02 8.90 -8.39
C VAL A 94 -5.99 7.80 -7.99
N ASP A 95 -7.22 7.87 -8.49
CA ASP A 95 -8.11 6.71 -8.47
C ASP A 95 -7.75 5.81 -9.66
N LEU A 96 -7.16 4.67 -9.34
CA LEU A 96 -6.68 3.72 -10.32
C LEU A 96 -7.64 2.54 -10.42
N TYR A 97 -8.44 2.55 -11.48
CA TYR A 97 -9.34 1.47 -11.85
C TYR A 97 -8.57 0.40 -12.62
N PHE A 98 -8.73 -0.86 -12.23
CA PHE A 98 -8.01 -1.96 -12.87
C PHE A 98 -8.86 -3.22 -13.00
N LYS A 99 -8.67 -3.92 -14.11
CA LYS A 99 -9.46 -5.06 -14.55
C LYS A 99 -8.76 -6.41 -14.30
N SER A 100 -7.46 -6.46 -14.51
CA SER A 100 -6.66 -7.69 -14.39
C SER A 100 -6.12 -7.88 -12.99
N PRO A 101 -5.81 -9.12 -12.56
CA PRO A 101 -5.12 -9.35 -11.31
C PRO A 101 -3.82 -8.55 -11.21
N LEU A 102 -3.63 -7.86 -10.08
CA LEU A 102 -2.47 -7.02 -9.85
C LEU A 102 -1.41 -7.79 -9.05
N HIS A 103 -0.53 -8.52 -9.72
CA HIS A 103 0.42 -9.42 -9.07
C HIS A 103 1.58 -8.74 -8.34
N VAL A 104 1.95 -7.52 -8.74
CA VAL A 104 3.09 -6.81 -8.18
C VAL A 104 2.76 -5.35 -7.93
N VAL A 105 2.96 -4.90 -6.69
CA VAL A 105 2.91 -3.48 -6.32
C VAL A 105 4.25 -3.07 -5.72
N LYS A 106 4.86 -2.01 -6.25
CA LYS A 106 6.12 -1.43 -5.75
C LYS A 106 5.94 0.04 -5.48
N LEU A 107 6.23 0.45 -4.26
CA LEU A 107 6.07 1.79 -3.75
C LEU A 107 7.41 2.36 -3.31
N HIS A 108 7.69 3.60 -3.67
CA HIS A 108 8.94 4.29 -3.37
C HIS A 108 8.71 5.77 -3.05
N GLN A 109 9.65 6.38 -2.33
CA GLN A 109 9.74 7.84 -2.17
C GLN A 109 8.44 8.45 -1.61
N GLY A 110 7.96 7.91 -0.48
CA GLY A 110 6.78 8.42 0.19
C GLY A 110 5.44 8.17 -0.53
N ALA A 111 5.42 7.38 -1.60
CA ALA A 111 4.17 7.02 -2.26
C ALA A 111 3.23 6.26 -1.32
N SER A 112 1.94 6.55 -1.38
CA SER A 112 0.91 5.88 -0.58
C SER A 112 -0.09 5.18 -1.49
N VAL A 113 -0.42 3.94 -1.14
CA VAL A 113 -1.43 3.15 -1.87
C VAL A 113 -2.39 2.52 -0.87
N GLN A 114 -3.67 2.67 -1.14
CA GLN A 114 -4.73 1.97 -0.41
C GLN A 114 -5.63 1.17 -1.36
N THR A 115 -6.27 0.13 -0.85
CA THR A 115 -7.25 -0.66 -1.60
C THR A 115 -8.66 -0.36 -1.13
N GLU A 116 -9.57 -0.09 -2.05
CA GLU A 116 -10.98 0.14 -1.73
C GLU A 116 -11.73 -1.18 -1.46
N ALA A 117 -11.30 -2.25 -2.15
CA ALA A 117 -11.85 -3.59 -1.98
C ALA A 117 -10.72 -4.63 -1.83
N PRO A 118 -11.01 -5.85 -1.37
CA PRO A 118 -10.02 -6.91 -1.29
C PRO A 118 -9.35 -7.20 -2.65
N LEU A 119 -8.03 -7.38 -2.64
CA LEU A 119 -7.29 -7.88 -3.79
C LEU A 119 -7.25 -9.41 -3.73
N SER A 120 -8.08 -10.07 -4.56
CA SER A 120 -8.20 -11.53 -4.58
C SER A 120 -7.39 -12.11 -5.74
N GLN A 121 -6.34 -12.88 -5.43
CA GLN A 121 -5.46 -13.51 -6.42
C GLN A 121 -4.53 -14.55 -5.79
N SER A 122 -4.06 -15.54 -6.55
CA SER A 122 -3.23 -16.61 -5.99
C SER A 122 -1.87 -16.11 -5.48
N LYS A 123 -1.23 -15.15 -6.15
CA LYS A 123 0.11 -14.66 -5.78
C LYS A 123 0.18 -13.13 -5.79
N PHE A 124 0.72 -12.55 -4.72
CA PHE A 124 0.94 -11.12 -4.61
C PHE A 124 2.34 -10.77 -4.08
N LEU A 125 2.99 -9.82 -4.74
CA LEU A 125 4.28 -9.26 -4.32
C LEU A 125 4.13 -7.79 -4.00
N LEU A 126 4.27 -7.43 -2.74
CA LEU A 126 4.30 -6.04 -2.28
C LEU A 126 5.73 -5.63 -1.90
N LYS A 127 6.20 -4.49 -2.41
CA LYS A 127 7.45 -3.86 -1.99
C LYS A 127 7.20 -2.40 -1.65
N ALA A 128 7.48 -2.02 -0.41
CA ALA A 128 7.41 -0.64 0.06
C ALA A 128 8.78 -0.18 0.57
N HIS A 129 9.29 0.92 0.03
CA HIS A 129 10.61 1.45 0.31
C HIS A 129 10.58 2.98 0.49
N GLU A 130 11.56 3.53 1.22
CA GLU A 130 11.80 4.97 1.27
C GLU A 130 10.58 5.76 1.77
N GLY A 131 10.07 5.40 2.94
CA GLY A 131 8.93 6.06 3.57
C GLY A 131 7.57 5.81 2.90
N ALA A 132 7.50 4.90 1.91
CA ALA A 132 6.26 4.58 1.24
C ALA A 132 5.26 3.87 2.17
N GLN A 133 3.97 4.01 1.88
CA GLN A 133 2.88 3.46 2.69
C GLN A 133 1.96 2.57 1.85
N PHE A 134 1.51 1.48 2.44
CA PHE A 134 0.48 0.61 1.86
C PHE A 134 -0.53 0.19 2.92
N GLU A 135 -1.80 0.33 2.60
CA GLU A 135 -2.88 -0.21 3.41
C GLU A 135 -3.86 -0.97 2.52
N GLY A 136 -4.14 -2.24 2.85
CA GLY A 136 -5.04 -3.01 2.01
C GLY A 136 -5.52 -4.33 2.59
N THR A 137 -6.62 -4.81 2.01
CA THR A 137 -7.18 -6.12 2.29
C THR A 137 -6.78 -7.08 1.17
N LEU A 138 -6.23 -8.23 1.53
CA LEU A 138 -5.68 -9.21 0.59
C LEU A 138 -6.34 -10.58 0.84
N GLU A 139 -6.65 -11.26 -0.25
CA GLU A 139 -7.08 -12.66 -0.26
C GLU A 139 -6.16 -13.41 -1.24
N THR A 140 -5.14 -14.09 -0.72
CA THR A 140 -4.09 -14.68 -1.55
C THR A 140 -3.71 -16.07 -1.04
N GLU A 141 -3.20 -16.92 -1.91
CA GLU A 141 -2.55 -18.16 -1.49
C GLU A 141 -1.10 -17.90 -1.04
N TYR A 142 -0.39 -17.07 -1.79
CA TYR A 142 1.03 -16.80 -1.58
C TYR A 142 1.33 -15.31 -1.61
N LEU A 143 1.75 -14.77 -0.46
CA LEU A 143 2.07 -13.36 -0.28
C LEU A 143 3.56 -13.16 0.01
N VAL A 144 4.21 -12.29 -0.73
CA VAL A 144 5.55 -11.79 -0.43
C VAL A 144 5.48 -10.30 -0.13
N THR A 145 5.89 -9.90 1.08
CA THR A 145 5.94 -8.50 1.49
C THR A 145 7.39 -8.11 1.83
N LYS A 146 7.87 -7.01 1.25
CA LYS A 146 9.18 -6.43 1.55
C LYS A 146 9.03 -4.97 1.95
N VAL A 147 9.43 -4.64 3.19
CA VAL A 147 9.28 -3.30 3.77
C VAL A 147 10.65 -2.80 4.20
N ARG A 148 11.08 -1.64 3.69
CA ARG A 148 12.45 -1.15 3.94
C ARG A 148 12.49 0.36 4.10
N THR A 149 13.52 0.85 4.78
CA THR A 149 13.89 2.26 4.82
C THR A 149 12.71 3.14 5.25
N GLY A 150 12.18 2.86 6.47
CA GLY A 150 11.09 3.61 7.07
C GLY A 150 9.72 3.47 6.41
N ALA A 151 9.56 2.56 5.45
CA ALA A 151 8.25 2.31 4.85
C ALA A 151 7.30 1.65 5.85
N GLN A 152 6.00 1.84 5.65
CA GLN A 152 4.93 1.33 6.51
C GLN A 152 3.92 0.53 5.69
N VAL A 153 3.55 -0.65 6.20
CA VAL A 153 2.59 -1.53 5.52
C VAL A 153 1.57 -2.03 6.53
N SER A 154 0.29 -1.88 6.22
CA SER A 154 -0.83 -2.43 6.99
C SER A 154 -1.63 -3.41 6.12
N LEU A 155 -1.74 -4.67 6.58
CA LEU A 155 -2.37 -5.75 5.84
C LEU A 155 -3.53 -6.34 6.63
N ARG A 156 -4.63 -6.62 5.92
CA ARG A 156 -5.81 -7.32 6.44
C ARG A 156 -6.21 -8.43 5.47
N GLY A 157 -7.05 -9.35 5.92
CA GLY A 157 -7.60 -10.43 5.10
C GLY A 157 -6.98 -11.78 5.39
N GLU A 158 -6.72 -12.59 4.34
CA GLU A 158 -6.29 -13.97 4.50
C GLU A 158 -5.22 -14.39 3.48
N THR A 159 -4.30 -15.27 3.89
CA THR A 159 -3.31 -15.88 3.00
C THR A 159 -2.90 -17.26 3.52
N SER A 160 -2.62 -18.21 2.65
CA SER A 160 -2.07 -19.51 3.11
C SER A 160 -0.60 -19.37 3.51
N GLU A 161 0.21 -18.64 2.74
CA GLU A 161 1.64 -18.47 3.03
C GLU A 161 2.05 -17.00 2.92
N HIS A 162 2.68 -16.47 3.98
CA HIS A 162 3.22 -15.12 4.04
C HIS A 162 4.73 -15.13 4.23
N ILE A 163 5.47 -14.64 3.24
CA ILE A 163 6.91 -14.36 3.36
C ILE A 163 7.11 -12.86 3.56
N LEU A 164 7.56 -12.48 4.77
CA LEU A 164 7.72 -11.08 5.16
C LEU A 164 9.18 -10.74 5.45
N LYS A 165 9.71 -9.73 4.78
CA LYS A 165 11.05 -9.19 5.03
C LYS A 165 10.96 -7.72 5.39
N VAL A 166 11.42 -7.35 6.58
CA VAL A 166 11.44 -5.97 7.06
C VAL A 166 12.87 -5.57 7.41
N SER A 167 13.29 -4.39 7.01
CA SER A 167 14.63 -3.90 7.33
C SER A 167 14.71 -2.39 7.40
N THR A 168 15.78 -1.89 8.05
CA THR A 168 16.15 -0.48 8.09
C THR A 168 14.98 0.40 8.55
N GLY A 169 14.40 0.07 9.73
CA GLY A 169 13.31 0.82 10.34
C GLY A 169 11.95 0.69 9.65
N GLY A 170 11.75 -0.28 8.76
CA GLY A 170 10.44 -0.56 8.19
C GLY A 170 9.44 -1.07 9.24
N VAL A 171 8.15 -0.84 9.02
CA VAL A 171 7.07 -1.28 9.91
C VAL A 171 6.04 -2.08 9.09
N CYS A 172 5.67 -3.26 9.60
CA CYS A 172 4.61 -4.06 8.98
C CYS A 172 3.61 -4.54 10.02
N GLU A 173 2.38 -4.02 9.91
CA GLU A 173 1.26 -4.46 10.73
C GLU A 173 0.38 -5.43 9.94
N ALA A 174 0.47 -6.70 10.27
CA ALA A 174 -0.24 -7.79 9.63
C ALA A 174 -0.96 -8.72 10.64
N ARG A 175 -1.29 -8.22 11.84
CA ARG A 175 -2.08 -8.98 12.83
C ARG A 175 -3.50 -9.25 12.38
N ASN A 176 -4.02 -8.42 11.47
CA ASN A 176 -5.34 -8.59 10.86
C ASN A 176 -5.31 -9.37 9.54
N LEU A 177 -4.14 -9.86 9.12
CA LEU A 177 -3.98 -10.77 7.99
C LEU A 177 -3.82 -12.20 8.54
N LYS A 178 -4.87 -12.99 8.49
CA LYS A 178 -4.82 -14.39 8.91
C LYS A 178 -3.93 -15.18 7.95
N SER A 179 -2.92 -15.88 8.46
CA SER A 179 -2.07 -16.76 7.68
C SER A 179 -1.99 -18.15 8.30
N GLU A 180 -1.88 -19.17 7.45
CA GLU A 180 -1.57 -20.53 7.93
C GLU A 180 -0.09 -20.62 8.28
N ARG A 181 0.79 -20.20 7.37
CA ARG A 181 2.24 -20.23 7.53
C ARG A 181 2.86 -18.87 7.29
N THR A 182 3.71 -18.45 8.21
CA THR A 182 4.43 -17.18 8.07
C THR A 182 5.93 -17.38 8.26
N GLN A 183 6.71 -16.92 7.28
CA GLN A 183 8.15 -16.74 7.41
C GLN A 183 8.46 -15.26 7.53
N VAL A 184 9.03 -14.83 8.65
CA VAL A 184 9.32 -13.41 8.89
C VAL A 184 10.79 -13.17 9.24
N CYS A 185 11.40 -12.21 8.58
CA CYS A 185 12.78 -11.79 8.83
C CYS A 185 12.82 -10.28 9.06
N VAL A 186 13.38 -9.87 10.20
CA VAL A 186 13.67 -8.46 10.52
C VAL A 186 15.18 -8.28 10.62
N PHE A 187 15.73 -7.30 9.88
CA PHE A 187 17.15 -6.98 9.84
C PHE A 187 17.41 -5.48 10.01
N ALA A 188 18.39 -5.14 10.84
CA ALA A 188 18.80 -3.76 11.09
C ALA A 188 17.65 -2.82 11.52
N GLY A 189 16.90 -3.24 12.53
CA GLY A 189 15.73 -2.53 13.04
C GLY A 189 14.47 -2.77 12.19
N GLY A 190 13.35 -2.47 12.79
CA GLY A 190 12.01 -2.62 12.21
C GLY A 190 11.04 -3.25 13.19
N GLU A 191 9.78 -3.07 12.92
CA GLU A 191 8.69 -3.58 13.76
C GLU A 191 7.70 -4.38 12.92
N VAL A 192 7.33 -5.57 13.44
CA VAL A 192 6.44 -6.47 12.75
C VAL A 192 5.41 -7.03 13.71
N GLY A 193 4.12 -6.92 13.34
CA GLY A 193 3.02 -7.69 13.92
C GLY A 193 2.48 -8.68 12.90
N ILE A 194 2.42 -9.97 13.26
CA ILE A 194 1.84 -11.02 12.41
C ILE A 194 0.80 -11.83 13.15
N PHE A 195 -0.09 -12.46 12.37
CA PHE A 195 -0.98 -13.53 12.83
C PHE A 195 -0.67 -14.82 12.08
N SER A 196 -0.63 -15.96 12.79
CA SER A 196 -0.53 -17.28 12.14
C SER A 196 -1.14 -18.37 13.02
N ASP A 197 -1.77 -19.36 12.36
CA ASP A 197 -2.44 -20.46 13.07
C ASP A 197 -1.69 -21.78 13.03
N THR A 198 -0.80 -21.99 12.05
CA THR A 198 -0.15 -23.30 11.86
C THR A 198 1.34 -23.24 12.14
N GLN A 199 2.08 -22.38 11.45
CA GLN A 199 3.54 -22.36 11.55
C GLN A 199 4.11 -20.96 11.41
N VAL A 200 5.08 -20.64 12.29
CA VAL A 200 5.87 -19.40 12.22
C VAL A 200 7.36 -19.74 12.21
N GLU A 201 8.07 -19.19 11.23
CA GLU A 201 9.53 -19.08 11.24
C GLU A 201 9.92 -17.62 11.37
N ALA A 202 10.40 -17.21 12.54
CA ALA A 202 10.74 -15.82 12.85
C ALA A 202 12.24 -15.66 13.05
N HIS A 203 12.84 -14.72 12.36
CA HIS A 203 14.24 -14.35 12.51
C HIS A 203 14.42 -12.85 12.71
N VAL A 204 15.09 -12.47 13.80
CA VAL A 204 15.52 -11.09 14.05
C VAL A 204 17.03 -11.03 14.11
N SER A 205 17.62 -10.06 13.40
CA SER A 205 19.06 -9.81 13.42
C SER A 205 19.37 -8.31 13.43
N MET A 206 20.32 -7.87 14.25
CA MET A 206 20.73 -6.48 14.40
C MET A 206 19.60 -5.53 14.87
N GLY A 207 18.75 -6.00 15.79
CA GLY A 207 17.64 -5.21 16.36
C GLY A 207 16.33 -5.34 15.60
N GLY A 208 15.29 -4.82 16.24
CA GLY A 208 13.90 -4.87 15.79
C GLY A 208 13.04 -5.86 16.57
N THR A 209 11.75 -5.87 16.29
CA THR A 209 10.75 -6.65 17.04
C THR A 209 9.82 -7.42 16.13
N ILE A 210 9.45 -8.64 16.53
CA ILE A 210 8.41 -9.46 15.90
C ILE A 210 7.40 -9.87 16.97
N GLY A 211 6.17 -9.35 16.87
CA GLY A 211 5.02 -9.78 17.67
C GLY A 211 4.20 -10.82 16.92
N ILE A 212 4.00 -11.99 17.53
CA ILE A 212 3.25 -13.10 16.95
C ILE A 212 1.90 -13.19 17.66
N GLN A 213 0.81 -13.10 16.89
CA GLN A 213 -0.56 -13.34 17.33
C GLN A 213 -1.07 -14.66 16.71
N GLY A 214 -2.14 -15.21 17.29
CA GLY A 214 -2.67 -16.51 16.90
C GLY A 214 -2.17 -17.63 17.82
N LYS A 215 -2.42 -18.89 17.42
CA LYS A 215 -2.01 -20.07 18.19
C LYS A 215 -1.25 -21.06 17.28
N PRO A 216 -0.11 -20.65 16.71
CA PRO A 216 0.64 -21.53 15.80
C PRO A 216 1.05 -22.83 16.48
N LYS A 217 0.86 -23.94 15.80
CA LYS A 217 1.25 -25.29 16.28
C LYS A 217 2.76 -25.43 16.36
N SER A 218 3.52 -24.69 15.54
CA SER A 218 4.98 -24.70 15.51
C SER A 218 5.53 -23.29 15.39
N VAL A 219 6.50 -22.93 16.26
CA VAL A 219 7.23 -21.66 16.20
C VAL A 219 8.73 -21.93 16.22
N ILE A 220 9.43 -21.54 15.17
CA ILE A 220 10.89 -21.53 15.08
C ILE A 220 11.35 -20.09 15.19
N ALA A 221 11.89 -19.70 16.35
CA ALA A 221 12.35 -18.33 16.60
C ALA A 221 13.87 -18.28 16.70
N ARG A 222 14.51 -17.37 15.94
CA ARG A 222 15.95 -17.15 15.95
C ARG A 222 16.27 -15.69 16.16
N ARG A 223 17.21 -15.39 17.06
CA ARG A 223 17.75 -14.06 17.29
C ARG A 223 19.25 -14.09 17.12
N THR A 224 19.78 -13.06 16.44
CA THR A 224 21.20 -12.88 16.25
C THR A 224 21.56 -11.44 16.62
N ILE A 225 22.50 -11.23 17.52
CA ILE A 225 23.00 -9.96 18.05
C ILE A 225 21.96 -9.29 18.96
N ALA A 226 20.89 -8.67 18.42
CA ALA A 226 19.88 -7.94 19.18
C ALA A 226 18.49 -8.11 18.55
N GLY A 227 17.45 -7.73 19.29
CA GLY A 227 16.06 -7.77 18.86
C GLY A 227 15.19 -8.67 19.73
N GLU A 228 13.89 -8.61 19.49
CA GLU A 228 12.90 -9.30 20.30
C GLU A 228 11.89 -10.07 19.42
N ILE A 229 11.53 -11.27 19.88
CA ILE A 229 10.43 -12.06 19.31
C ILE A 229 9.54 -12.47 20.49
N TYR A 230 8.27 -12.07 20.45
CA TYR A 230 7.33 -12.34 21.54
C TYR A 230 5.97 -12.82 21.00
N SER A 231 5.25 -13.58 21.83
CA SER A 231 3.87 -13.96 21.56
C SER A 231 2.92 -12.97 22.23
N GLN A 232 1.96 -12.45 21.47
CA GLN A 232 0.96 -11.50 21.93
C GLN A 232 -0.40 -12.18 22.16
N ASN A 233 -0.42 -13.36 22.75
CA ASN A 233 -1.67 -13.95 23.21
C ASN A 233 -2.13 -13.24 24.48
N GLN A 234 -3.42 -12.92 24.58
CA GLN A 234 -4.04 -12.05 25.59
C GLN A 234 -3.75 -12.42 27.07
N ASN A 235 -3.02 -13.48 27.37
CA ASN A 235 -2.74 -13.92 28.73
C ASN A 235 -1.30 -14.34 29.07
N THR A 236 -0.34 -14.30 28.14
CA THR A 236 1.07 -14.60 28.48
C THR A 236 2.03 -13.97 27.48
N ASN A 237 2.77 -12.95 27.92
CA ASN A 237 3.99 -12.50 27.23
C ASN A 237 5.07 -13.60 27.31
N ARG A 238 5.13 -14.52 26.35
CA ARG A 238 6.22 -15.49 26.24
C ARG A 238 7.30 -14.92 25.33
N SER A 239 8.44 -14.57 25.91
CA SER A 239 9.65 -14.26 25.15
C SER A 239 10.31 -15.55 24.65
N TYR A 240 10.62 -15.61 23.36
CA TYR A 240 11.34 -16.77 22.78
C TYR A 240 12.85 -16.57 22.94
N SER A 241 13.47 -17.38 23.78
CA SER A 241 14.91 -17.39 24.02
C SER A 241 15.67 -18.20 22.94
N LYS A 242 16.96 -17.87 22.77
CA LYS A 242 17.92 -18.46 21.82
C LYS A 242 17.86 -20.00 21.79
N ARG A 243 17.61 -20.57 20.63
CA ARG A 243 18.06 -21.92 20.29
C ARG A 243 18.99 -21.83 19.08
N ASN A 244 20.31 -22.01 19.32
CA ASN A 244 21.31 -22.12 18.25
C ASN A 244 21.07 -23.44 17.48
N SER A 245 20.59 -23.35 16.27
CA SER A 245 20.66 -24.45 15.31
C SER A 245 21.08 -23.86 13.96
N ARG A 246 22.35 -24.11 13.61
CA ARG A 246 22.90 -23.86 12.28
C ARG A 246 22.19 -24.77 11.29
N ARG A 247 21.26 -24.25 10.46
CA ARG A 247 20.85 -24.84 9.19
C ARG A 247 20.72 -23.72 8.16
N ASN A 248 21.30 -23.99 6.99
CA ASN A 248 21.55 -23.08 5.89
C ASN A 248 20.30 -22.29 5.43
N PHE A 249 20.43 -20.96 5.45
CA PHE A 249 19.48 -19.98 4.91
C PHE A 249 19.90 -19.54 3.48
N ASN A 250 20.14 -20.52 2.59
CA ASN A 250 20.52 -20.25 1.20
C ASN A 250 19.38 -20.49 0.20
N ARG A 251 18.18 -19.96 0.47
CA ARG A 251 17.04 -20.09 -0.47
C ARG A 251 16.35 -18.79 -0.85
N PHE A 252 17.03 -17.66 -0.68
CA PHE A 252 16.40 -16.38 -1.00
C PHE A 252 17.39 -15.43 -1.70
N ASN A 253 17.60 -15.64 -3.00
CA ASN A 253 18.03 -14.58 -3.93
C ASN A 253 16.82 -14.02 -4.70
#